data_df77082b55cf0cdec85d5862b7804cd0
#
_entry.id   df77082b55cf0cdec85d5862b7804cd0
#
_cell.length_a   1.000
_cell.length_b   1.000
_cell.length_c   1.000
_cell.angle_alpha   90.00
_cell.angle_beta   90.00
_cell.angle_gamma   90.00
#
_symmetry.space_group_name_H-M   'P 1'
#
loop_
_entity.id
_entity.type
_entity.pdbx_description
1 polymer ?
#
loop_
_entity_poly.entity_id
_entity_poly.type
_entity_poly.pdbx_seq_one_letter_code
_entity_poly.pdbx_strand_id
1 'polypeptide(L)'
;MRKRTLLVTCVGALIGSACKQAPPPSQEQHTPHVVPAEGQGESTKPRVGPNPGVPVETSPPNVPEFKPAFAGQTRAPAIHTKATLKVTEIAEGFASPWALEFLPDRRMLVTEKHDGKLFVVTPDGKKSPPAAGVPKVDGRDQGGLLDVALGPDFATSKLVYLSYYEPRKDGNGLAVARARITLAAEPKLEGLEVIFRMQPTLDSTKHAGGRLVFAPDGMLFVTLGERSILEGRKQARDLKSDLGKIVRIAPDGGIPKDNPFVGKAGARPEIWSLGHRNVLGAALDDKKRLWIAEMGPRGGDELNLVEKGKDYGWPTIGYGEEYSGERIHDSTQAPGLEQPVYYWDPVISPGALLVYSGSLFSEWKGNVLIAGLSSQAIIRLELENDRVVGEERLLTDRHERMREVVQGPDGAVYVLTDDSGKLLKITPGG
;
A
#
# COMPACT_ATOMS: atom_id res chain seq x y z
N MET A 1 62.22 42.71 29.24
CA MET A 1 62.68 43.63 28.15
C MET A 1 61.54 43.66 27.14
N ARG A 2 60.73 44.65 27.19
CA ARG A 2 60.56 45.90 26.46
C ARG A 2 60.78 45.74 24.92
N LYS A 3 59.75 45.98 24.20
CA LYS A 3 59.45 46.93 23.10
C LYS A 3 58.96 46.20 21.84
N ARG A 4 58.11 46.65 20.94
CA ARG A 4 57.30 47.87 20.79
C ARG A 4 56.24 47.60 19.69
N THR A 5 55.13 48.24 19.86
CA THR A 5 54.03 48.48 18.92
C THR A 5 54.49 49.13 17.61
N LEU A 6 53.89 48.74 16.49
CA LEU A 6 53.73 49.65 15.37
C LEU A 6 52.36 49.50 14.75
N LEU A 7 51.62 50.58 14.84
CA LEU A 7 50.33 50.86 14.25
C LEU A 7 50.59 51.40 12.82
N VAL A 8 50.00 50.84 11.81
CA VAL A 8 49.89 51.51 10.50
C VAL A 8 48.42 51.51 10.11
N THR A 9 47.90 52.71 10.10
CA THR A 9 46.57 53.07 9.57
C THR A 9 46.70 53.28 8.07
N CYS A 10 45.91 52.61 7.26
CA CYS A 10 45.63 53.06 5.89
C CYS A 10 44.12 53.03 5.67
N VAL A 11 43.62 54.22 5.40
CA VAL A 11 42.28 54.54 4.93
C VAL A 11 42.22 54.19 3.42
N GLY A 12 41.17 53.49 2.98
CA GLY A 12 40.98 53.22 1.56
C GLY A 12 39.56 52.69 1.27
N ALA A 13 38.74 53.62 0.87
CA ALA A 13 37.59 53.61 -0.02
C ALA A 13 36.69 52.34 -0.10
N LEU A 14 35.45 52.50 0.33
CA LEU A 14 34.25 51.73 -0.01
C LEU A 14 33.96 51.82 -1.51
N ILE A 15 33.98 50.69 -2.21
CA ILE A 15 33.21 50.51 -3.43
C ILE A 15 32.24 49.35 -3.17
N GLY A 16 30.98 49.70 -3.00
CA GLY A 16 29.89 48.76 -2.85
C GLY A 16 29.59 48.06 -4.18
N SER A 17 29.80 46.75 -4.22
CA SER A 17 29.25 45.87 -5.27
C SER A 17 28.12 45.08 -4.69
N ALA A 18 26.89 45.55 -4.95
CA ALA A 18 25.66 44.84 -4.55
C ALA A 18 25.53 43.57 -5.40
N CYS A 19 25.91 42.42 -4.86
CA CYS A 19 25.46 41.14 -5.36
C CYS A 19 23.95 41.01 -5.13
N LYS A 20 23.16 41.15 -6.20
CA LYS A 20 21.76 40.78 -6.21
C LYS A 20 21.66 39.27 -6.01
N GLN A 21 21.25 38.84 -4.83
CA GLN A 21 20.76 37.46 -4.62
C GLN A 21 19.49 37.28 -5.44
N ALA A 22 19.46 36.26 -6.28
CA ALA A 22 18.25 35.82 -6.93
C ALA A 22 17.22 35.33 -5.87
N PRO A 23 15.93 35.64 -6.02
CA PRO A 23 14.91 35.15 -5.12
C PRO A 23 14.80 33.63 -5.20
N PRO A 24 14.44 32.93 -4.11
CA PRO A 24 14.16 31.50 -4.14
C PRO A 24 12.97 31.23 -5.05
N PRO A 25 12.88 30.05 -5.68
CA PRO A 25 11.76 29.70 -6.52
C PRO A 25 10.48 29.70 -5.69
N SER A 26 9.47 30.41 -6.19
CA SER A 26 8.15 30.49 -5.62
C SER A 26 7.54 29.08 -5.49
N GLN A 27 7.13 28.72 -4.30
CA GLN A 27 6.21 27.59 -4.09
C GLN A 27 4.90 27.93 -4.82
N GLU A 28 4.58 27.21 -5.86
CA GLU A 28 3.24 27.21 -6.43
C GLU A 28 2.27 26.66 -5.40
N GLN A 29 1.51 27.56 -4.81
CA GLN A 29 0.34 27.22 -4.01
C GLN A 29 -0.71 26.66 -4.97
N HIS A 30 -0.96 25.36 -4.90
CA HIS A 30 -2.16 24.77 -5.48
C HIS A 30 -3.39 25.37 -4.77
N THR A 31 -3.99 26.36 -5.37
CA THR A 31 -5.36 26.78 -5.04
C THR A 31 -6.32 25.73 -5.56
N PRO A 32 -7.24 25.21 -4.73
CA PRO A 32 -8.29 24.33 -5.23
C PRO A 32 -9.24 25.14 -6.13
N HIS A 33 -9.39 24.69 -7.37
CA HIS A 33 -10.46 25.18 -8.25
C HIS A 33 -11.81 24.82 -7.62
N VAL A 34 -12.46 25.82 -7.04
CA VAL A 34 -13.86 25.74 -6.65
C VAL A 34 -14.69 25.84 -7.93
N VAL A 35 -15.29 24.74 -8.34
CA VAL A 35 -16.34 24.72 -9.37
C VAL A 35 -17.65 25.10 -8.68
N PRO A 36 -18.46 26.06 -9.22
CA PRO A 36 -19.71 26.45 -8.60
C PRO A 36 -20.71 25.29 -8.60
N ALA A 37 -21.42 25.12 -7.50
CA ALA A 37 -22.54 24.20 -7.39
C ALA A 37 -23.73 24.73 -8.24
N GLU A 38 -24.06 24.05 -9.31
CA GLU A 38 -25.34 24.21 -9.98
C GLU A 38 -26.11 22.89 -9.95
N GLY A 39 -27.34 22.99 -9.41
CA GLY A 39 -28.49 22.23 -9.81
C GLY A 39 -28.57 20.78 -9.35
N GLN A 40 -29.28 20.54 -8.25
CA GLN A 40 -29.90 19.25 -7.93
C GLN A 40 -30.88 18.88 -9.08
N GLY A 41 -30.48 17.85 -9.83
CA GLY A 41 -31.34 17.16 -10.78
C GLY A 41 -31.16 15.66 -10.55
N GLU A 42 -32.14 15.00 -9.93
CA GLU A 42 -32.26 13.55 -9.87
C GLU A 42 -32.15 12.96 -11.28
N SER A 43 -31.01 12.30 -11.55
CA SER A 43 -30.88 11.43 -12.71
C SER A 43 -30.79 9.99 -12.25
N THR A 44 -31.93 9.33 -12.15
CA THR A 44 -32.09 7.89 -11.87
C THR A 44 -31.83 7.04 -13.12
N LYS A 45 -30.80 7.33 -13.91
CA LYS A 45 -30.37 6.42 -14.98
C LYS A 45 -29.08 5.71 -14.53
N PRO A 46 -29.06 4.35 -14.51
CA PRO A 46 -27.82 3.62 -14.29
C PRO A 46 -26.82 4.07 -15.35
N ARG A 47 -25.64 4.55 -14.94
CA ARG A 47 -24.53 4.78 -15.86
C ARG A 47 -24.14 3.41 -16.40
N VAL A 48 -24.43 3.18 -17.67
CA VAL A 48 -23.95 2.01 -18.39
C VAL A 48 -22.42 2.13 -18.44
N GLY A 49 -21.72 1.21 -17.78
CA GLY A 49 -20.27 1.06 -17.90
C GLY A 49 -19.88 0.77 -19.36
N PRO A 50 -18.56 0.71 -19.67
CA PRO A 50 -18.11 0.40 -21.02
C PRO A 50 -18.76 -0.89 -21.53
N ASN A 51 -18.99 -0.99 -22.83
CA ASN A 51 -19.63 -2.15 -23.45
C ASN A 51 -18.86 -3.43 -23.06
N PRO A 52 -19.53 -4.53 -22.71
CA PRO A 52 -18.88 -5.81 -22.44
C PRO A 52 -17.91 -6.19 -23.56
N GLY A 53 -16.72 -6.65 -23.19
CA GLY A 53 -15.69 -7.04 -24.14
C GLY A 53 -14.73 -5.92 -24.59
N VAL A 54 -15.06 -4.65 -24.34
CA VAL A 54 -14.12 -3.52 -24.50
C VAL A 54 -13.39 -3.33 -23.16
N PRO A 55 -12.07 -3.09 -23.13
CA PRO A 55 -11.37 -2.81 -21.88
C PRO A 55 -11.96 -1.61 -21.13
N VAL A 56 -11.94 -1.67 -19.80
CA VAL A 56 -12.37 -0.56 -18.95
C VAL A 56 -11.48 0.66 -19.16
N GLU A 57 -10.17 0.43 -19.28
CA GLU A 57 -9.20 1.49 -19.54
C GLU A 57 -8.96 1.64 -21.04
N THR A 58 -9.35 2.77 -21.59
CA THR A 58 -9.24 3.10 -23.02
C THR A 58 -8.27 4.26 -23.30
N SER A 59 -7.77 4.93 -22.26
CA SER A 59 -6.76 5.99 -22.41
C SER A 59 -5.46 5.42 -22.99
N PRO A 60 -4.68 6.22 -23.75
CA PRO A 60 -3.36 5.80 -24.19
C PRO A 60 -2.47 5.41 -23.02
N PRO A 61 -1.64 4.37 -23.15
CA PRO A 61 -0.64 4.07 -22.12
C PRO A 61 0.41 5.19 -22.03
N ASN A 62 1.01 5.36 -20.84
CA ASN A 62 2.10 6.32 -20.65
C ASN A 62 3.34 5.91 -21.45
N VAL A 63 3.58 4.59 -21.58
CA VAL A 63 4.74 4.02 -22.28
C VAL A 63 4.26 3.09 -23.39
N PRO A 64 3.80 3.63 -24.53
CA PRO A 64 3.17 2.84 -25.60
C PRO A 64 4.11 1.84 -26.30
N GLU A 65 5.41 2.00 -26.17
CA GLU A 65 6.40 1.05 -26.68
C GLU A 65 6.55 -0.21 -25.83
N PHE A 66 6.21 -0.17 -24.53
CA PHE A 66 6.23 -1.33 -23.67
C PHE A 66 5.04 -2.24 -23.97
N LYS A 67 5.35 -3.43 -24.47
CA LYS A 67 4.33 -4.39 -24.84
C LYS A 67 4.18 -5.48 -23.78
N PRO A 68 2.94 -6.00 -23.57
CA PRO A 68 2.73 -7.11 -22.65
C PRO A 68 3.56 -8.32 -23.04
N ALA A 69 4.05 -9.05 -22.04
CA ALA A 69 4.82 -10.29 -22.25
C ALA A 69 3.97 -11.42 -22.84
N PHE A 70 2.66 -11.38 -22.61
CA PHE A 70 1.68 -12.34 -23.15
C PHE A 70 0.31 -11.66 -23.33
N ALA A 71 -0.52 -12.28 -24.14
CA ALA A 71 -1.88 -11.78 -24.40
C ALA A 71 -2.73 -11.78 -23.10
N GLY A 72 -3.49 -10.70 -22.88
CA GLY A 72 -4.36 -10.54 -21.69
C GLY A 72 -3.63 -10.10 -20.41
N GLN A 73 -2.34 -9.78 -20.46
CA GLN A 73 -1.58 -9.29 -19.30
C GLN A 73 -1.99 -7.87 -18.87
N THR A 74 -2.73 -7.16 -19.68
CA THR A 74 -3.26 -5.81 -19.41
C THR A 74 -4.55 -5.61 -20.19
N ARG A 75 -5.35 -4.59 -19.81
CA ARG A 75 -6.54 -4.15 -20.55
C ARG A 75 -7.52 -5.30 -20.82
N ALA A 76 -7.81 -6.08 -19.79
CA ALA A 76 -8.81 -7.15 -19.85
C ALA A 76 -10.18 -6.61 -20.27
N PRO A 77 -11.03 -7.41 -20.91
CA PRO A 77 -12.38 -7.04 -21.28
C PRO A 77 -13.20 -6.57 -20.06
N ALA A 78 -14.05 -5.57 -20.27
CA ALA A 78 -14.97 -5.12 -19.23
C ALA A 78 -15.97 -6.24 -18.88
N ILE A 79 -16.15 -6.46 -17.60
CA ILE A 79 -17.18 -7.33 -17.03
C ILE A 79 -18.07 -6.49 -16.11
N HIS A 80 -19.26 -7.00 -15.78
CA HIS A 80 -20.21 -6.28 -14.94
C HIS A 80 -20.80 -7.19 -13.88
N THR A 81 -20.84 -6.68 -12.65
CA THR A 81 -21.58 -7.29 -11.55
C THR A 81 -23.07 -7.26 -11.86
N LYS A 82 -23.73 -8.42 -11.76
CA LYS A 82 -25.17 -8.56 -12.05
C LYS A 82 -26.04 -7.97 -10.95
N ALA A 83 -25.57 -8.08 -9.70
CA ALA A 83 -26.28 -7.55 -8.54
C ALA A 83 -26.20 -6.03 -8.51
N THR A 84 -27.29 -5.36 -8.21
CA THR A 84 -27.26 -3.95 -7.81
C THR A 84 -26.47 -3.84 -6.50
N LEU A 85 -25.55 -2.88 -6.42
CA LEU A 85 -24.78 -2.66 -5.21
C LEU A 85 -25.51 -1.70 -4.27
N LYS A 86 -25.65 -2.09 -3.00
CA LYS A 86 -26.06 -1.19 -1.93
C LYS A 86 -24.82 -0.82 -1.12
N VAL A 87 -24.49 0.46 -1.10
CA VAL A 87 -23.38 1.02 -0.30
C VAL A 87 -23.96 1.71 0.92
N THR A 88 -23.53 1.31 2.12
CA THR A 88 -23.94 1.90 3.38
C THR A 88 -22.71 2.49 4.06
N GLU A 89 -22.76 3.75 4.45
CA GLU A 89 -21.73 4.38 5.28
C GLU A 89 -21.93 3.91 6.73
N ILE A 90 -20.93 3.24 7.28
CA ILE A 90 -20.97 2.66 8.65
C ILE A 90 -20.38 3.63 9.65
N ALA A 91 -19.27 4.30 9.31
CA ALA A 91 -18.62 5.28 10.15
C ALA A 91 -17.87 6.29 9.29
N GLU A 92 -17.56 7.44 9.88
CA GLU A 92 -16.80 8.52 9.24
C GLU A 92 -15.84 9.20 10.23
N GLY A 93 -15.10 10.19 9.76
CA GLY A 93 -14.20 11.00 10.59
C GLY A 93 -12.94 10.26 11.02
N PHE A 94 -12.43 9.35 10.17
CA PHE A 94 -11.08 8.82 10.31
C PHE A 94 -10.06 9.76 9.65
N ALA A 95 -8.96 10.04 10.33
CA ALA A 95 -7.87 10.86 9.79
C ALA A 95 -6.85 9.97 9.07
N SER A 96 -6.91 9.93 7.73
CA SER A 96 -6.04 9.08 6.90
C SER A 96 -6.02 7.61 7.35
N PRO A 97 -7.16 6.92 7.34
CA PRO A 97 -7.22 5.51 7.72
C PRO A 97 -6.35 4.67 6.79
N TRP A 98 -5.75 3.58 7.31
CA TRP A 98 -4.88 2.75 6.48
C TRP A 98 -5.34 1.30 6.37
N ALA A 99 -5.73 0.67 7.49
CA ALA A 99 -6.15 -0.73 7.51
C ALA A 99 -7.38 -0.96 8.39
N LEU A 100 -8.09 -2.03 8.07
CA LEU A 100 -9.24 -2.55 8.81
C LEU A 100 -9.08 -4.06 9.01
N GLU A 101 -9.22 -4.52 10.28
CA GLU A 101 -9.20 -5.94 10.63
C GLU A 101 -10.42 -6.30 11.48
N PHE A 102 -11.10 -7.38 11.15
CA PHE A 102 -12.28 -7.84 11.92
C PHE A 102 -11.90 -8.65 13.16
N LEU A 103 -12.45 -8.27 14.31
CA LEU A 103 -12.41 -9.05 15.52
C LEU A 103 -13.44 -10.20 15.46
N PRO A 104 -13.24 -11.31 16.21
CA PRO A 104 -14.17 -12.44 16.22
C PRO A 104 -15.60 -12.09 16.65
N ASP A 105 -15.78 -11.02 17.42
CA ASP A 105 -17.07 -10.49 17.86
C ASP A 105 -17.69 -9.46 16.89
N ARG A 106 -17.17 -9.37 15.67
CA ARG A 106 -17.57 -8.48 14.58
C ARG A 106 -17.23 -6.99 14.77
N ARG A 107 -16.61 -6.60 15.89
CA ARG A 107 -15.99 -5.28 15.98
C ARG A 107 -14.82 -5.23 15.00
N MET A 108 -14.34 -4.04 14.73
CA MET A 108 -13.25 -3.80 13.79
C MET A 108 -12.13 -3.06 14.47
N LEU A 109 -10.90 -3.37 14.12
CA LEU A 109 -9.72 -2.55 14.38
C LEU A 109 -9.49 -1.68 13.17
N VAL A 110 -9.32 -0.37 13.37
CA VAL A 110 -9.01 0.59 12.29
C VAL A 110 -7.79 1.39 12.69
N THR A 111 -6.80 1.43 11.82
CA THR A 111 -5.58 2.24 12.00
C THR A 111 -5.74 3.60 11.33
N GLU A 112 -5.28 4.67 11.99
CA GLU A 112 -5.03 5.98 11.41
C GLU A 112 -3.52 6.21 11.29
N LYS A 113 -3.08 6.54 10.10
CA LYS A 113 -1.69 6.51 9.68
C LYS A 113 -0.82 7.53 10.39
N HIS A 114 -1.06 8.80 10.17
CA HIS A 114 -0.11 9.87 10.51
C HIS A 114 0.09 10.06 12.01
N ASP A 115 -0.99 10.03 12.78
CA ASP A 115 -0.96 10.19 14.23
C ASP A 115 -0.67 8.89 14.98
N GLY A 116 -0.60 7.77 14.28
CA GLY A 116 -0.36 6.46 14.89
C GLY A 116 -1.48 6.05 15.84
N LYS A 117 -2.75 6.14 15.41
CA LYS A 117 -3.90 5.78 16.25
C LYS A 117 -4.49 4.45 15.81
N LEU A 118 -4.96 3.68 16.78
CA LEU A 118 -5.72 2.44 16.60
C LEU A 118 -7.05 2.57 17.30
N PHE A 119 -8.14 2.30 16.59
CA PHE A 119 -9.50 2.35 17.13
C PHE A 119 -10.16 0.99 17.13
N VAL A 120 -11.03 0.76 18.11
CA VAL A 120 -12.03 -0.31 18.07
C VAL A 120 -13.34 0.31 17.59
N VAL A 121 -13.91 -0.24 16.50
CA VAL A 121 -15.14 0.25 15.91
C VAL A 121 -16.21 -0.84 16.03
N THR A 122 -17.38 -0.48 16.53
CA THR A 122 -18.51 -1.43 16.64
C THR A 122 -19.18 -1.66 15.29
N PRO A 123 -19.97 -2.74 15.11
CA PRO A 123 -20.66 -3.00 13.85
C PRO A 123 -21.63 -1.89 13.40
N ASP A 124 -22.12 -1.08 14.34
CA ASP A 124 -22.96 0.09 14.10
C ASP A 124 -22.16 1.40 13.90
N GLY A 125 -20.81 1.30 13.80
CA GLY A 125 -19.93 2.40 13.45
C GLY A 125 -19.43 3.28 14.60
N LYS A 126 -19.75 2.96 15.85
CA LYS A 126 -19.28 3.74 17.00
C LYS A 126 -17.78 3.50 17.22
N LYS A 127 -16.98 4.58 17.19
CA LYS A 127 -15.53 4.55 17.47
C LYS A 127 -15.27 4.60 18.97
N SER A 128 -14.30 3.81 19.45
CA SER A 128 -13.72 3.96 20.79
C SER A 128 -12.83 5.22 20.86
N PRO A 129 -12.38 5.63 22.07
CA PRO A 129 -11.15 6.39 22.18
C PRO A 129 -9.98 5.66 21.50
N PRO A 130 -8.90 6.36 21.05
CA PRO A 130 -7.74 5.69 20.50
C PRO A 130 -7.07 4.78 21.53
N ALA A 131 -6.66 3.60 21.10
CA ALA A 131 -6.00 2.63 21.98
C ALA A 131 -4.69 3.21 22.54
N ALA A 132 -4.49 3.04 23.85
CA ALA A 132 -3.21 3.37 24.47
C ALA A 132 -2.14 2.33 24.13
N GLY A 133 -0.85 2.71 24.20
CA GLY A 133 0.27 1.78 24.01
C GLY A 133 0.64 1.49 22.55
N VAL A 134 0.09 2.20 21.57
CA VAL A 134 0.52 2.16 20.16
C VAL A 134 1.96 2.68 20.07
N PRO A 135 2.83 2.05 19.25
CA PRO A 135 4.22 2.49 19.12
C PRO A 135 4.31 3.91 18.53
N LYS A 136 5.39 4.63 18.86
CA LYS A 136 5.69 5.91 18.21
C LYS A 136 6.00 5.68 16.75
N VAL A 137 5.40 6.49 15.88
CA VAL A 137 5.54 6.39 14.43
C VAL A 137 6.20 7.64 13.83
N ASP A 138 6.85 7.49 12.67
CA ASP A 138 7.19 8.60 11.79
C ASP A 138 6.01 8.80 10.83
N GLY A 139 5.15 9.75 11.14
CA GLY A 139 3.89 10.01 10.41
C GLY A 139 4.04 10.92 9.19
N ARG A 140 5.25 11.20 8.73
CA ARG A 140 5.47 12.05 7.56
C ARG A 140 5.01 11.36 6.27
N ASP A 141 4.33 12.06 5.37
CA ASP A 141 3.94 11.67 4.01
C ASP A 141 3.24 10.28 3.97
N GLN A 142 3.89 9.23 3.45
CA GLN A 142 3.35 7.86 3.41
C GLN A 142 3.58 7.08 4.70
N GLY A 143 4.34 7.64 5.64
CA GLY A 143 4.67 7.02 6.92
C GLY A 143 3.53 7.01 7.93
N GLY A 144 3.75 6.34 9.05
CA GLY A 144 2.81 6.26 10.17
C GLY A 144 2.53 4.84 10.64
N LEU A 145 1.38 4.65 11.29
CA LEU A 145 0.82 3.34 11.61
C LEU A 145 0.12 2.80 10.37
N LEU A 146 0.51 1.61 9.93
CA LEU A 146 0.03 1.04 8.68
C LEU A 146 -0.96 -0.10 8.97
N ASP A 147 -0.54 -1.34 8.86
CA ASP A 147 -1.41 -2.50 8.96
C ASP A 147 -1.61 -2.98 10.41
N VAL A 148 -2.72 -3.66 10.60
CA VAL A 148 -3.04 -4.42 11.81
C VAL A 148 -3.56 -5.78 11.43
N ALA A 149 -3.01 -6.84 12.02
CA ALA A 149 -3.47 -8.21 11.82
C ALA A 149 -3.68 -8.92 13.16
N LEU A 150 -4.65 -9.82 13.23
CA LEU A 150 -4.81 -10.69 14.40
C LEU A 150 -3.80 -11.83 14.35
N GLY A 151 -3.24 -12.20 15.51
CA GLY A 151 -2.43 -13.41 15.62
C GLY A 151 -3.24 -14.67 15.30
N PRO A 152 -2.60 -15.74 14.78
CA PRO A 152 -3.31 -16.98 14.43
C PRO A 152 -4.09 -17.61 15.59
N ASP A 153 -3.64 -17.38 16.80
CA ASP A 153 -4.24 -17.84 18.06
C ASP A 153 -4.95 -16.73 18.84
N PHE A 154 -5.39 -15.66 18.19
CA PHE A 154 -5.95 -14.45 18.79
C PHE A 154 -7.07 -14.78 19.84
N ALA A 155 -7.87 -15.81 19.60
CA ALA A 155 -8.93 -16.20 20.53
C ALA A 155 -8.42 -16.42 21.96
N THR A 156 -7.20 -16.91 22.10
CA THR A 156 -6.54 -17.19 23.40
C THR A 156 -5.46 -16.18 23.75
N SER A 157 -4.59 -15.84 22.82
CA SER A 157 -3.43 -14.97 23.05
C SER A 157 -3.79 -13.50 23.16
N LYS A 158 -4.85 -13.05 22.46
CA LYS A 158 -5.22 -11.64 22.26
C LYS A 158 -4.09 -10.82 21.60
N LEU A 159 -3.18 -11.49 20.88
CA LEU A 159 -2.09 -10.81 20.17
C LEU A 159 -2.59 -10.17 18.89
N VAL A 160 -2.24 -8.91 18.71
CA VAL A 160 -2.33 -8.17 17.45
C VAL A 160 -0.94 -7.82 16.96
N TYR A 161 -0.77 -7.72 15.67
CA TYR A 161 0.47 -7.38 14.99
C TYR A 161 0.27 -6.05 14.27
N LEU A 162 1.24 -5.16 14.37
CA LEU A 162 1.21 -3.83 13.80
C LEU A 162 2.43 -3.62 12.93
N SER A 163 2.25 -3.12 11.72
CA SER A 163 3.35 -2.59 10.91
C SER A 163 3.32 -1.06 10.96
N TYR A 164 4.50 -0.45 11.00
CA TYR A 164 4.60 1.00 11.13
C TYR A 164 5.97 1.52 10.69
N TYR A 165 6.03 2.81 10.35
CA TYR A 165 7.29 3.52 10.16
C TYR A 165 7.92 3.81 11.53
N GLU A 166 8.96 3.06 11.88
CA GLU A 166 9.70 3.26 13.12
C GLU A 166 10.69 4.42 12.94
N PRO A 167 10.57 5.52 13.74
CA PRO A 167 11.58 6.57 13.72
C PRO A 167 12.88 6.04 14.34
N ARG A 168 14.01 6.25 13.66
CA ARG A 168 15.35 5.78 14.04
C ARG A 168 16.32 6.96 14.06
N LYS A 169 17.51 6.77 14.66
CA LYS A 169 18.51 7.83 14.80
C LYS A 169 18.87 8.50 13.46
N ASP A 170 19.05 7.70 12.40
CA ASP A 170 19.54 8.19 11.11
C ASP A 170 18.46 8.01 10.00
N GLY A 171 17.19 8.18 10.36
CA GLY A 171 16.07 8.05 9.43
C GLY A 171 14.91 7.25 10.00
N ASN A 172 14.38 6.34 9.21
CA ASN A 172 13.28 5.45 9.60
C ASN A 172 13.34 4.11 8.85
N GLY A 173 12.45 3.22 9.16
CA GLY A 173 12.26 1.97 8.43
C GLY A 173 10.97 1.31 8.86
N LEU A 174 10.46 0.38 8.05
CA LEU A 174 9.34 -0.44 8.49
C LEU A 174 9.77 -1.29 9.68
N ALA A 175 8.91 -1.33 10.69
CA ALA A 175 8.99 -2.28 11.79
C ALA A 175 7.66 -3.03 11.93
N VAL A 176 7.74 -4.25 12.47
CA VAL A 176 6.57 -5.02 12.90
C VAL A 176 6.67 -5.24 14.39
N ALA A 177 5.62 -4.90 15.11
CA ALA A 177 5.49 -5.19 16.53
C ALA A 177 4.27 -6.06 16.80
N ARG A 178 4.31 -6.83 17.89
CA ARG A 178 3.14 -7.52 18.43
C ARG A 178 2.84 -7.03 19.84
N ALA A 179 1.57 -7.06 20.22
CA ALA A 179 1.13 -6.67 21.56
C ALA A 179 -0.19 -7.39 21.91
N ARG A 180 -0.48 -7.53 23.19
CA ARG A 180 -1.83 -7.96 23.64
C ARG A 180 -2.77 -6.77 23.60
N ILE A 181 -3.96 -6.97 23.04
CA ILE A 181 -4.99 -5.94 23.05
C ILE A 181 -6.04 -6.24 24.13
N THR A 182 -6.34 -5.25 24.95
CA THR A 182 -7.49 -5.22 25.85
C THR A 182 -8.59 -4.42 25.18
N LEU A 183 -9.77 -5.08 24.99
CA LEU A 183 -10.92 -4.56 24.24
C LEU A 183 -11.98 -3.97 25.18
N ALA A 184 -11.58 -3.20 26.18
CA ALA A 184 -12.46 -2.45 27.08
C ALA A 184 -12.97 -1.15 26.42
N ALA A 185 -13.75 -0.34 27.16
CA ALA A 185 -14.23 0.96 26.70
C ALA A 185 -13.07 1.90 26.30
N GLU A 186 -11.94 1.78 26.97
CA GLU A 186 -10.66 2.39 26.63
C GLU A 186 -9.70 1.26 26.22
N PRO A 187 -9.54 1.00 24.92
CA PRO A 187 -8.69 -0.09 24.45
C PRO A 187 -7.20 0.21 24.73
N LYS A 188 -6.42 -0.86 24.94
CA LYS A 188 -5.01 -0.72 25.28
C LYS A 188 -4.19 -1.86 24.68
N LEU A 189 -2.98 -1.53 24.21
CA LEU A 189 -1.93 -2.48 23.85
C LEU A 189 -0.96 -2.64 25.01
N GLU A 190 -0.63 -3.88 25.36
CA GLU A 190 0.25 -4.22 26.46
C GLU A 190 1.34 -5.19 26.01
N GLY A 191 2.54 -5.03 26.58
CA GLY A 191 3.67 -5.90 26.25
C GLY A 191 4.13 -5.76 24.80
N LEU A 192 4.16 -4.52 24.26
CA LEU A 192 4.61 -4.25 22.91
C LEU A 192 6.04 -4.76 22.71
N GLU A 193 6.22 -5.63 21.73
CA GLU A 193 7.49 -6.23 21.35
C GLU A 193 7.71 -6.05 19.85
N VAL A 194 8.85 -5.46 19.46
CA VAL A 194 9.23 -5.34 18.05
C VAL A 194 9.89 -6.62 17.60
N ILE A 195 9.26 -7.32 16.67
CA ILE A 195 9.69 -8.63 16.17
C ILE A 195 10.43 -8.58 14.83
N PHE A 196 10.33 -7.46 14.10
CA PHE A 196 11.04 -7.27 12.83
C PHE A 196 11.39 -5.79 12.63
N ARG A 197 12.55 -5.54 12.03
CA ARG A 197 13.01 -4.22 11.59
C ARG A 197 13.67 -4.30 10.23
N MET A 198 13.05 -3.69 9.23
CA MET A 198 13.61 -3.56 7.88
C MET A 198 15.01 -2.92 7.91
N GLN A 199 15.93 -3.47 7.17
CA GLN A 199 17.31 -3.00 7.01
C GLN A 199 17.67 -2.81 5.52
N PRO A 200 18.49 -1.79 5.20
CA PRO A 200 19.04 -0.76 6.10
C PRO A 200 18.00 0.30 6.50
N THR A 201 18.36 1.09 7.52
CA THR A 201 17.68 2.36 7.82
C THR A 201 17.96 3.36 6.72
N LEU A 202 16.93 4.08 6.24
CA LEU A 202 17.08 5.18 5.29
C LEU A 202 16.19 6.35 5.73
N ASP A 203 16.60 7.58 5.45
CA ASP A 203 15.71 8.74 5.61
C ASP A 203 14.88 8.90 4.36
N SER A 204 13.72 8.24 4.36
CA SER A 204 12.72 8.36 3.30
C SER A 204 11.33 8.25 3.89
N THR A 205 10.40 9.04 3.38
CA THR A 205 9.01 9.07 3.82
C THR A 205 8.08 8.19 2.97
N LYS A 206 8.62 7.51 1.95
CA LYS A 206 7.83 6.77 0.95
C LYS A 206 8.21 5.30 0.86
N HIS A 207 7.34 4.52 0.22
CA HIS A 207 7.54 3.12 -0.17
C HIS A 207 8.10 2.22 0.94
N ALA A 208 7.40 2.10 2.06
CA ALA A 208 7.77 1.11 3.07
C ALA A 208 7.07 -0.26 2.87
N GLY A 209 6.05 -0.36 2.03
CA GLY A 209 5.16 -1.52 2.01
C GLY A 209 4.26 -1.52 3.25
N GLY A 210 4.23 -2.61 3.99
CA GLY A 210 3.65 -2.67 5.33
C GLY A 210 2.49 -3.67 5.50
N ARG A 211 2.03 -4.36 4.45
CA ARG A 211 0.94 -5.35 4.58
C ARG A 211 1.41 -6.59 5.33
N LEU A 212 0.56 -7.09 6.23
CA LEU A 212 0.78 -8.26 7.08
C LEU A 212 -0.19 -9.37 6.68
N VAL A 213 0.33 -10.55 6.35
CA VAL A 213 -0.52 -11.70 5.98
C VAL A 213 -0.05 -12.96 6.70
N PHE A 214 -0.86 -13.49 7.60
CA PHE A 214 -0.58 -14.79 8.21
C PHE A 214 -0.91 -15.92 7.25
N ALA A 215 0.05 -16.80 7.05
CA ALA A 215 -0.14 -18.04 6.29
C ALA A 215 -0.75 -19.15 7.18
N PRO A 216 -1.35 -20.20 6.59
CA PRO A 216 -1.96 -21.30 7.36
C PRO A 216 -1.00 -22.08 8.25
N ASP A 217 0.30 -22.03 7.96
CA ASP A 217 1.38 -22.60 8.79
C ASP A 217 1.74 -21.72 10.00
N GLY A 218 1.03 -20.59 10.16
CA GLY A 218 1.24 -19.63 11.23
C GLY A 218 2.36 -18.64 11.00
N MET A 219 3.09 -18.74 9.88
CA MET A 219 4.13 -17.77 9.54
C MET A 219 3.54 -16.47 9.02
N LEU A 220 4.24 -15.36 9.22
CA LEU A 220 3.83 -14.03 8.84
C LEU A 220 4.61 -13.56 7.61
N PHE A 221 3.91 -13.25 6.53
CA PHE A 221 4.44 -12.47 5.42
C PHE A 221 4.34 -10.99 5.73
N VAL A 222 5.43 -10.25 5.45
CA VAL A 222 5.50 -8.79 5.58
C VAL A 222 5.98 -8.22 4.24
N THR A 223 5.23 -7.29 3.68
CA THR A 223 5.60 -6.64 2.42
C THR A 223 6.47 -5.42 2.69
N LEU A 224 7.52 -5.23 1.90
CA LEU A 224 8.51 -4.18 2.07
C LEU A 224 8.74 -3.42 0.76
N GLY A 225 8.72 -2.10 0.81
CA GLY A 225 9.01 -1.24 -0.33
C GLY A 225 10.48 -0.84 -0.43
N GLU A 226 10.86 -0.26 -1.56
CA GLU A 226 12.25 0.14 -1.85
C GLU A 226 12.58 1.59 -1.47
N ARG A 227 11.68 2.27 -0.76
CA ARG A 227 11.85 3.59 -0.14
C ARG A 227 11.82 4.79 -1.09
N SER A 228 11.53 4.62 -2.40
CA SER A 228 11.36 5.70 -3.39
C SER A 228 12.55 6.66 -3.58
N ILE A 229 13.73 6.24 -3.20
CA ILE A 229 14.98 6.97 -3.45
C ILE A 229 15.97 6.07 -4.22
N LEU A 230 16.85 6.66 -5.00
CA LEU A 230 17.76 5.91 -5.87
C LEU A 230 18.63 4.90 -5.10
N GLU A 231 19.06 5.26 -3.89
CA GLU A 231 19.83 4.39 -3.01
C GLU A 231 19.04 3.13 -2.63
N GLY A 232 17.77 3.29 -2.26
CA GLY A 232 16.88 2.19 -1.92
C GLY A 232 16.49 1.36 -3.14
N ARG A 233 16.13 2.01 -4.25
CA ARG A 233 15.77 1.35 -5.50
C ARG A 233 16.83 0.35 -5.97
N LYS A 234 18.11 0.72 -5.92
CA LYS A 234 19.23 -0.16 -6.29
C LYS A 234 19.32 -1.43 -5.45
N GLN A 235 18.71 -1.45 -4.28
CA GLN A 235 18.76 -2.57 -3.34
C GLN A 235 17.58 -3.54 -3.50
N ALA A 236 16.57 -3.22 -4.33
CA ALA A 236 15.36 -4.04 -4.44
C ALA A 236 15.66 -5.50 -4.85
N ARG A 237 16.77 -5.76 -5.55
CA ARG A 237 17.23 -7.09 -5.95
C ARG A 237 18.46 -7.57 -5.18
N ASP A 238 19.00 -6.77 -4.25
CA ASP A 238 20.13 -7.17 -3.40
C ASP A 238 19.63 -8.02 -2.23
N LEU A 239 20.12 -9.25 -2.12
CA LEU A 239 19.79 -10.15 -1.01
C LEU A 239 20.35 -9.72 0.35
N LYS A 240 21.24 -8.73 0.40
CA LYS A 240 21.78 -8.17 1.66
C LYS A 240 20.86 -7.13 2.29
N SER A 241 19.78 -6.77 1.61
CA SER A 241 18.85 -5.71 1.97
C SER A 241 17.42 -6.22 2.01
N ASP A 242 16.59 -5.66 2.93
CA ASP A 242 15.15 -5.92 3.00
C ASP A 242 14.34 -5.01 2.06
N LEU A 243 14.97 -4.04 1.43
CA LEU A 243 14.28 -3.08 0.58
C LEU A 243 13.72 -3.74 -0.68
N GLY A 244 12.42 -3.52 -0.97
CA GLY A 244 11.75 -4.11 -2.12
C GLY A 244 11.65 -5.64 -2.05
N LYS A 245 11.26 -6.16 -0.89
CA LYS A 245 11.14 -7.59 -0.60
C LYS A 245 9.76 -7.96 -0.06
N ILE A 246 9.45 -9.23 -0.15
CA ILE A 246 8.54 -9.87 0.79
C ILE A 246 9.39 -10.73 1.72
N VAL A 247 9.19 -10.57 3.01
CA VAL A 247 9.85 -11.40 4.03
C VAL A 247 8.84 -12.33 4.68
N ARG A 248 9.30 -13.49 5.17
CA ARG A 248 8.49 -14.46 5.91
C ARG A 248 9.19 -14.77 7.22
N ILE A 249 8.50 -14.51 8.33
CA ILE A 249 8.99 -14.66 9.69
C ILE A 249 8.01 -15.46 10.54
N ALA A 250 8.48 -16.03 11.63
CA ALA A 250 7.61 -16.63 12.65
C ALA A 250 6.87 -15.53 13.44
N PRO A 251 5.78 -15.86 14.16
CA PRO A 251 5.01 -14.90 14.97
C PRO A 251 5.80 -14.20 16.07
N ASP A 252 6.95 -14.72 16.43
CA ASP A 252 7.90 -14.15 17.41
C ASP A 252 9.09 -13.44 16.76
N GLY A 253 9.12 -13.35 15.43
CA GLY A 253 10.22 -12.78 14.65
C GLY A 253 11.30 -13.78 14.28
N GLY A 254 11.20 -15.04 14.70
CA GLY A 254 12.12 -16.10 14.32
C GLY A 254 12.14 -16.35 12.81
N ILE A 255 13.26 -16.90 12.31
CA ILE A 255 13.41 -17.18 10.87
C ILE A 255 13.00 -18.62 10.59
N PRO A 256 11.99 -18.86 9.73
CA PRO A 256 11.62 -20.21 9.29
C PRO A 256 12.77 -20.88 8.53
N LYS A 257 13.09 -22.12 8.92
CA LYS A 257 14.23 -22.86 8.34
C LYS A 257 14.08 -23.18 6.87
N ASP A 258 12.84 -23.20 6.38
CA ASP A 258 12.46 -23.47 5.00
C ASP A 258 12.39 -22.20 4.12
N ASN A 259 12.75 -21.02 4.62
CA ASN A 259 12.88 -19.84 3.77
C ASN A 259 13.97 -20.04 2.69
N PRO A 260 13.77 -19.44 1.49
CA PRO A 260 14.59 -19.79 0.32
C PRO A 260 16.08 -19.42 0.42
N PHE A 261 16.43 -18.46 1.26
CA PHE A 261 17.79 -17.95 1.36
C PHE A 261 18.47 -18.27 2.69
N VAL A 262 17.87 -19.14 3.53
CA VAL A 262 18.50 -19.65 4.75
C VAL A 262 19.78 -20.41 4.38
N GLY A 263 20.88 -20.09 5.06
CA GLY A 263 22.21 -20.67 4.82
C GLY A 263 22.95 -20.12 3.60
N LYS A 264 22.35 -19.23 2.80
CA LYS A 264 23.02 -18.55 1.70
C LYS A 264 23.91 -17.42 2.24
N ALA A 265 25.21 -17.52 2.05
CA ALA A 265 26.17 -16.54 2.54
C ALA A 265 25.86 -15.13 1.98
N GLY A 266 25.77 -14.15 2.88
CA GLY A 266 25.50 -12.76 2.53
C GLY A 266 24.05 -12.44 2.19
N ALA A 267 23.13 -13.40 2.23
CA ALA A 267 21.70 -13.14 2.08
C ALA A 267 21.02 -12.98 3.44
N ARG A 268 19.99 -12.16 3.50
CA ARG A 268 19.09 -12.06 4.65
C ARG A 268 18.14 -13.25 4.63
N PRO A 269 18.10 -14.05 5.71
CA PRO A 269 17.39 -15.34 5.71
C PRO A 269 15.85 -15.18 5.78
N GLU A 270 15.34 -14.04 6.18
CA GLU A 270 13.92 -13.70 6.20
C GLU A 270 13.31 -13.49 4.81
N ILE A 271 14.10 -13.21 3.79
CA ILE A 271 13.60 -12.92 2.44
C ILE A 271 12.86 -14.11 1.86
N TRP A 272 11.63 -13.86 1.36
CA TRP A 272 10.81 -14.82 0.62
C TRP A 272 10.86 -14.59 -0.89
N SER A 273 10.70 -13.32 -1.34
CA SER A 273 10.84 -12.88 -2.74
C SER A 273 11.49 -11.50 -2.81
N LEU A 274 11.94 -11.09 -3.99
CA LEU A 274 12.70 -9.86 -4.19
C LEU A 274 12.31 -9.16 -5.51
N GLY A 275 12.83 -7.96 -5.71
CA GLY A 275 12.57 -7.20 -6.95
C GLY A 275 11.20 -6.53 -6.96
N HIS A 276 10.70 -6.10 -5.81
CA HIS A 276 9.45 -5.35 -5.65
C HIS A 276 9.70 -3.86 -5.50
N ARG A 277 8.71 -3.04 -5.90
CA ARG A 277 8.76 -1.59 -5.74
C ARG A 277 8.08 -1.12 -4.45
N ASN A 278 6.77 -1.24 -4.35
CA ASN A 278 6.00 -0.83 -3.17
C ASN A 278 4.69 -1.62 -3.10
N VAL A 279 4.72 -2.70 -2.36
CA VAL A 279 3.59 -3.63 -2.21
C VAL A 279 2.69 -3.16 -1.07
N LEU A 280 1.48 -2.68 -1.38
CA LEU A 280 0.49 -2.24 -0.39
C LEU A 280 -0.69 -3.19 -0.26
N GLY A 281 -1.00 -3.98 -1.28
CA GLY A 281 -2.03 -5.00 -1.24
C GLY A 281 -1.43 -6.40 -1.18
N ALA A 282 -1.90 -7.25 -0.26
CA ALA A 282 -1.55 -8.67 -0.23
C ALA A 282 -2.66 -9.49 0.43
N ALA A 283 -2.96 -10.65 -0.13
CA ALA A 283 -3.93 -11.60 0.42
C ALA A 283 -3.63 -13.03 -0.05
N LEU A 284 -4.12 -14.01 0.69
CA LEU A 284 -4.09 -15.40 0.28
C LEU A 284 -5.34 -15.77 -0.52
N ASP A 285 -5.17 -16.59 -1.56
CA ASP A 285 -6.29 -17.22 -2.25
C ASP A 285 -6.79 -18.47 -1.50
N ASP A 286 -7.80 -19.15 -2.05
CA ASP A 286 -8.34 -20.40 -1.51
C ASP A 286 -7.33 -21.56 -1.52
N LYS A 287 -6.33 -21.50 -2.42
CA LYS A 287 -5.20 -22.44 -2.50
C LYS A 287 -4.05 -22.05 -1.55
N LYS A 288 -4.22 -20.99 -0.75
CA LYS A 288 -3.24 -20.46 0.21
C LYS A 288 -1.97 -19.91 -0.45
N ARG A 289 -2.07 -19.44 -1.67
CA ARG A 289 -1.00 -18.78 -2.41
C ARG A 289 -1.10 -17.27 -2.17
N LEU A 290 0.03 -16.60 -2.10
CA LEU A 290 0.10 -15.17 -1.83
C LEU A 290 -0.03 -14.36 -3.12
N TRP A 291 -1.09 -13.57 -3.21
CA TRP A 291 -1.29 -12.54 -4.23
C TRP A 291 -0.90 -11.18 -3.68
N ILE A 292 -0.28 -10.36 -4.51
CA ILE A 292 0.09 -8.99 -4.15
C ILE A 292 -0.31 -8.01 -5.23
N ALA A 293 -0.60 -6.76 -4.81
CA ALA A 293 -0.72 -5.62 -5.68
C ALA A 293 0.32 -4.57 -5.29
N GLU A 294 1.11 -4.13 -6.24
CA GLU A 294 2.17 -3.16 -6.02
C GLU A 294 2.10 -1.96 -6.95
N MET A 295 2.54 -0.82 -6.42
CA MET A 295 2.56 0.44 -7.15
C MET A 295 3.75 0.52 -8.09
N GLY A 296 3.48 0.73 -9.37
CA GLY A 296 4.44 1.19 -10.36
C GLY A 296 4.78 2.69 -10.20
N PRO A 297 5.65 3.22 -11.05
CA PRO A 297 5.90 4.66 -11.13
C PRO A 297 4.80 5.37 -11.95
N ARG A 298 5.12 5.98 -13.07
CA ARG A 298 4.13 6.46 -14.04
C ARG A 298 3.82 5.34 -15.02
N GLY A 299 2.74 4.59 -14.77
CA GLY A 299 2.45 3.30 -15.41
C GLY A 299 3.05 2.12 -14.64
N GLY A 300 2.58 0.90 -14.93
CA GLY A 300 3.15 -0.34 -14.45
C GLY A 300 2.83 -0.68 -13.00
N ASP A 301 1.64 -0.35 -12.50
CA ASP A 301 1.09 -1.02 -11.32
C ASP A 301 0.89 -2.50 -11.64
N GLU A 302 1.11 -3.41 -10.70
CA GLU A 302 1.17 -4.84 -10.96
C GLU A 302 0.31 -5.67 -10.01
N LEU A 303 -0.28 -6.72 -10.54
CA LEU A 303 -0.82 -7.86 -9.80
C LEU A 303 0.13 -9.04 -9.98
N ASN A 304 0.66 -9.55 -8.89
CA ASN A 304 1.62 -10.64 -8.89
C ASN A 304 1.14 -11.83 -8.06
N LEU A 305 1.39 -13.05 -8.52
CA LEU A 305 1.31 -14.28 -7.72
C LEU A 305 2.72 -14.58 -7.19
N VAL A 306 2.89 -14.54 -5.88
CA VAL A 306 4.21 -14.61 -5.27
C VAL A 306 4.67 -16.04 -5.08
N GLU A 307 5.83 -16.37 -5.62
CA GLU A 307 6.50 -17.64 -5.46
C GLU A 307 7.79 -17.53 -4.63
N LYS A 308 8.09 -18.59 -3.91
CA LYS A 308 9.26 -18.70 -3.05
C LYS A 308 10.57 -18.53 -3.82
N GLY A 309 11.39 -17.57 -3.42
CA GLY A 309 12.75 -17.37 -3.97
C GLY A 309 12.81 -16.65 -5.30
N LYS A 310 11.66 -16.18 -5.83
CA LYS A 310 11.57 -15.54 -7.14
C LYS A 310 11.90 -14.05 -7.09
N ASP A 311 12.38 -13.53 -8.22
CA ASP A 311 12.77 -12.14 -8.46
C ASP A 311 11.80 -11.49 -9.45
N TYR A 312 11.04 -10.47 -8.99
CA TYR A 312 10.01 -9.78 -9.76
C TYR A 312 10.55 -8.60 -10.57
N GLY A 313 11.87 -8.40 -10.53
CA GLY A 313 12.61 -7.65 -11.52
C GLY A 313 12.77 -6.15 -11.30
N TRP A 314 12.00 -5.51 -10.42
CA TRP A 314 12.18 -4.08 -10.16
C TRP A 314 13.59 -3.76 -9.61
N PRO A 315 14.31 -2.75 -10.13
CA PRO A 315 13.96 -1.80 -11.20
C PRO A 315 14.51 -2.19 -12.59
N THR A 316 14.96 -3.42 -12.79
CA THR A 316 15.59 -3.87 -14.05
C THR A 316 14.58 -4.02 -15.19
N ILE A 317 13.36 -4.46 -14.86
CA ILE A 317 12.23 -4.55 -15.77
C ILE A 317 10.99 -3.91 -15.14
N GLY A 318 9.98 -3.58 -15.95
CA GLY A 318 8.69 -3.02 -15.53
C GLY A 318 7.92 -2.43 -16.70
N TYR A 319 6.76 -1.83 -16.43
CA TYR A 319 5.84 -1.32 -17.44
C TYR A 319 5.60 0.19 -17.33
N GLY A 320 6.39 0.90 -16.54
CA GLY A 320 6.27 2.34 -16.34
C GLY A 320 7.56 3.10 -16.54
N GLU A 321 7.51 4.41 -16.38
CA GLU A 321 8.62 5.35 -16.50
C GLU A 321 8.71 6.28 -15.28
N GLU A 322 9.74 7.08 -15.14
CA GLU A 322 9.81 8.13 -14.11
C GLU A 322 8.66 9.14 -14.27
N TYR A 323 8.31 9.81 -13.19
CA TYR A 323 7.32 10.90 -13.23
C TYR A 323 7.80 12.08 -14.11
N SER A 324 9.09 12.19 -14.36
CA SER A 324 9.70 13.14 -15.33
C SER A 324 9.53 12.72 -16.80
N GLY A 325 9.11 11.48 -17.06
CA GLY A 325 9.06 10.87 -18.39
C GLY A 325 10.38 10.20 -18.81
N GLU A 326 11.37 10.14 -17.92
CA GLU A 326 12.63 9.43 -18.20
C GLU A 326 12.45 7.92 -18.02
N ARG A 327 13.23 7.14 -18.74
CA ARG A 327 13.21 5.68 -18.61
C ARG A 327 13.88 5.22 -17.32
N ILE A 328 13.24 4.24 -16.66
CA ILE A 328 13.82 3.53 -15.51
C ILE A 328 14.56 2.28 -15.99
N HIS A 329 13.99 1.58 -16.95
CA HIS A 329 14.47 0.32 -17.51
C HIS A 329 14.24 0.28 -19.02
N ASP A 330 15.03 -0.53 -19.72
CA ASP A 330 14.98 -0.62 -21.19
C ASP A 330 14.10 -1.75 -21.69
N SER A 331 13.65 -2.63 -20.80
CA SER A 331 12.88 -3.82 -21.16
C SER A 331 11.79 -4.12 -20.13
N THR A 332 10.71 -4.72 -20.63
CA THR A 332 9.64 -5.27 -19.78
C THR A 332 9.93 -6.71 -19.34
N GLN A 333 10.94 -7.35 -19.91
CA GLN A 333 11.24 -8.77 -19.67
C GLN A 333 12.76 -8.98 -19.61
N ALA A 334 13.20 -9.94 -18.77
CA ALA A 334 14.57 -10.44 -18.78
C ALA A 334 14.61 -11.89 -18.27
N PRO A 335 15.58 -12.71 -18.72
CA PRO A 335 15.70 -14.10 -18.26
C PRO A 335 15.85 -14.19 -16.74
N GLY A 336 15.06 -15.10 -16.13
CA GLY A 336 15.10 -15.36 -14.69
C GLY A 336 14.37 -14.31 -13.83
N LEU A 337 13.65 -13.36 -14.44
CA LEU A 337 12.77 -12.43 -13.78
C LEU A 337 11.31 -12.79 -14.06
N GLU A 338 10.51 -12.75 -13.00
CA GLU A 338 9.09 -13.08 -13.07
C GLU A 338 8.30 -11.94 -13.73
N GLN A 339 7.22 -12.30 -14.40
CA GLN A 339 6.29 -11.35 -15.01
C GLN A 339 5.05 -11.20 -14.14
N PRO A 340 4.49 -9.98 -14.02
CA PRO A 340 3.21 -9.82 -13.38
C PRO A 340 2.13 -10.61 -14.10
N VAL A 341 1.16 -11.11 -13.35
CA VAL A 341 -0.05 -11.73 -13.89
C VAL A 341 -0.85 -10.70 -14.68
N TYR A 342 -0.85 -9.45 -14.19
CA TYR A 342 -1.54 -8.32 -14.82
C TYR A 342 -0.86 -7.00 -14.46
N TYR A 343 -0.90 -6.02 -15.37
CA TYR A 343 -0.40 -4.68 -15.07
C TYR A 343 -1.36 -3.59 -15.61
N TRP A 344 -1.27 -2.41 -15.01
CA TRP A 344 -2.04 -1.23 -15.41
C TRP A 344 -1.14 -0.11 -15.91
N ASP A 345 -1.47 0.40 -17.10
CA ASP A 345 -0.94 1.65 -17.63
C ASP A 345 -2.06 2.36 -18.44
N PRO A 346 -2.62 3.49 -17.91
CA PRO A 346 -2.28 4.22 -16.67
C PRO A 346 -2.50 3.48 -15.36
N VAL A 347 -1.86 3.96 -14.29
CA VAL A 347 -1.90 3.38 -12.93
C VAL A 347 -3.27 3.47 -12.27
N ILE A 348 -3.57 2.52 -11.39
CA ILE A 348 -4.71 2.53 -10.46
C ILE A 348 -4.31 2.95 -9.04
N SER A 349 -3.01 2.93 -8.71
CA SER A 349 -2.41 3.12 -7.39
C SER A 349 -3.02 2.18 -6.34
N PRO A 350 -2.70 0.88 -6.36
CA PRO A 350 -3.31 -0.12 -5.48
C PRO A 350 -2.97 0.16 -4.02
N GLY A 351 -3.99 0.25 -3.14
CA GLY A 351 -3.85 0.47 -1.71
C GLY A 351 -4.01 -0.80 -0.88
N ALA A 352 -4.83 -1.74 -1.35
CA ALA A 352 -5.11 -3.01 -0.69
C ALA A 352 -5.59 -4.05 -1.70
N LEU A 353 -5.57 -5.33 -1.30
CA LEU A 353 -6.02 -6.46 -2.10
C LEU A 353 -6.82 -7.44 -1.24
N LEU A 354 -7.91 -7.93 -1.77
CA LEU A 354 -8.76 -8.98 -1.23
C LEU A 354 -8.99 -10.06 -2.30
N VAL A 355 -8.84 -11.34 -1.96
CA VAL A 355 -9.41 -12.44 -2.74
C VAL A 355 -10.75 -12.81 -2.12
N TYR A 356 -11.84 -12.52 -2.82
CA TYR A 356 -13.18 -12.70 -2.27
C TYR A 356 -13.55 -14.18 -2.16
N SER A 357 -13.94 -14.61 -0.97
CA SER A 357 -14.32 -16.01 -0.67
C SER A 357 -15.75 -16.16 -0.16
N GLY A 358 -16.48 -15.05 0.03
CA GLY A 358 -17.82 -15.02 0.58
C GLY A 358 -18.88 -15.58 -0.35
N SER A 359 -20.09 -15.78 0.20
CA SER A 359 -21.24 -16.24 -0.56
C SER A 359 -22.24 -15.14 -0.91
N LEU A 360 -22.09 -13.94 -0.31
CA LEU A 360 -23.04 -12.84 -0.50
C LEU A 360 -23.05 -12.34 -1.94
N PHE A 361 -21.87 -12.27 -2.56
CA PHE A 361 -21.69 -12.04 -3.99
C PHE A 361 -21.16 -13.31 -4.64
N SER A 362 -22.04 -14.27 -4.93
CA SER A 362 -21.63 -15.60 -5.44
C SER A 362 -20.80 -15.51 -6.73
N GLU A 363 -21.06 -14.54 -7.59
CA GLU A 363 -20.32 -14.28 -8.83
C GLU A 363 -18.91 -13.68 -8.62
N TRP A 364 -18.61 -13.17 -7.42
CA TRP A 364 -17.29 -12.64 -7.08
C TRP A 364 -16.36 -13.68 -6.42
N LYS A 365 -16.87 -14.88 -6.14
CA LYS A 365 -16.07 -15.89 -5.46
C LYS A 365 -14.83 -16.26 -6.27
N GLY A 366 -13.66 -16.11 -5.67
CA GLY A 366 -12.36 -16.30 -6.31
C GLY A 366 -11.86 -15.07 -7.10
N ASN A 367 -12.68 -14.01 -7.22
CA ASN A 367 -12.21 -12.76 -7.83
C ASN A 367 -11.26 -12.02 -6.89
N VAL A 368 -10.36 -11.25 -7.48
CA VAL A 368 -9.50 -10.28 -6.77
C VAL A 368 -10.18 -8.93 -6.77
N LEU A 369 -10.28 -8.31 -5.59
CA LEU A 369 -10.72 -6.91 -5.43
C LEU A 369 -9.53 -6.08 -4.96
N ILE A 370 -9.29 -4.94 -5.62
CA ILE A 370 -8.20 -4.03 -5.28
C ILE A 370 -8.77 -2.65 -4.99
N ALA A 371 -8.39 -2.07 -3.87
CA ALA A 371 -8.71 -0.69 -3.54
C ALA A 371 -7.77 0.24 -4.33
N GLY A 372 -8.33 1.01 -5.28
CA GLY A 372 -7.57 1.89 -6.15
C GLY A 372 -7.62 3.34 -5.65
N LEU A 373 -6.45 3.90 -5.35
CA LEU A 373 -6.33 5.27 -4.84
C LEU A 373 -6.48 6.31 -5.95
N SER A 374 -5.69 6.18 -7.03
CA SER A 374 -5.75 7.13 -8.16
C SER A 374 -6.93 6.84 -9.08
N SER A 375 -7.31 5.60 -9.24
CA SER A 375 -8.50 5.22 -10.03
C SER A 375 -9.82 5.55 -9.34
N GLN A 376 -9.80 5.86 -8.04
CA GLN A 376 -10.98 6.19 -7.24
C GLN A 376 -12.10 5.13 -7.37
N ALA A 377 -11.70 3.87 -7.34
CA ALA A 377 -12.58 2.74 -7.57
C ALA A 377 -12.14 1.50 -6.77
N ILE A 378 -13.04 0.55 -6.60
CA ILE A 378 -12.68 -0.83 -6.31
C ILE A 378 -12.56 -1.56 -7.66
N ILE A 379 -11.38 -2.07 -7.93
CA ILE A 379 -11.08 -2.85 -9.14
C ILE A 379 -11.43 -4.31 -8.85
N ARG A 380 -12.38 -4.89 -9.59
CA ARG A 380 -12.69 -6.31 -9.54
C ARG A 380 -12.09 -7.00 -10.75
N LEU A 381 -11.32 -8.03 -10.50
CA LEU A 381 -10.70 -8.87 -11.52
C LEU A 381 -11.27 -10.28 -11.43
N GLU A 382 -11.78 -10.78 -12.56
CA GLU A 382 -12.12 -12.18 -12.73
C GLU A 382 -10.89 -12.94 -13.21
N LEU A 383 -10.61 -14.09 -12.56
CA LEU A 383 -9.45 -14.91 -12.89
C LEU A 383 -9.87 -16.28 -13.38
N GLU A 384 -9.21 -16.74 -14.45
CA GLU A 384 -9.26 -18.12 -14.91
C GLU A 384 -7.84 -18.67 -15.06
N ASN A 385 -7.54 -19.80 -14.41
CA ASN A 385 -6.21 -20.41 -14.47
C ASN A 385 -5.06 -19.43 -14.17
N ASP A 386 -5.24 -18.61 -13.13
CA ASP A 386 -4.31 -17.57 -12.69
C ASP A 386 -4.06 -16.46 -13.74
N ARG A 387 -4.98 -16.26 -14.68
CA ARG A 387 -4.99 -15.17 -15.67
C ARG A 387 -6.20 -14.28 -15.47
N VAL A 388 -6.01 -12.97 -15.63
CA VAL A 388 -7.12 -12.03 -15.61
C VAL A 388 -7.88 -12.12 -16.93
N VAL A 389 -9.18 -12.44 -16.86
CA VAL A 389 -10.06 -12.57 -18.01
C VAL A 389 -11.11 -11.45 -18.09
N GLY A 390 -11.26 -10.67 -17.03
CA GLY A 390 -12.17 -9.53 -16.98
C GLY A 390 -11.83 -8.53 -15.89
N GLU A 391 -12.11 -7.25 -16.16
CA GLU A 391 -11.93 -6.14 -15.21
C GLU A 391 -13.23 -5.35 -15.06
N GLU A 392 -13.54 -4.94 -13.84
CA GLU A 392 -14.63 -4.00 -13.53
C GLU A 392 -14.13 -2.94 -12.53
N ARG A 393 -14.61 -1.69 -12.68
CA ARG A 393 -14.34 -0.61 -11.72
C ARG A 393 -15.64 -0.22 -11.03
N LEU A 394 -15.74 -0.53 -9.74
CA LEU A 394 -16.91 -0.28 -8.89
C LEU A 394 -16.75 1.04 -8.13
N LEU A 395 -17.85 1.68 -7.76
CA LEU A 395 -17.90 2.90 -6.94
C LEU A 395 -17.23 4.14 -7.59
N THR A 396 -17.04 4.16 -8.89
CA THR A 396 -16.42 5.30 -9.61
C THR A 396 -17.21 6.60 -9.49
N ASP A 397 -18.52 6.50 -9.27
CA ASP A 397 -19.44 7.62 -9.05
C ASP A 397 -19.20 8.37 -7.73
N ARG A 398 -18.47 7.77 -6.80
CA ARG A 398 -18.16 8.40 -5.51
C ARG A 398 -16.99 9.38 -5.59
N HIS A 399 -16.09 9.23 -6.57
CA HIS A 399 -14.89 10.05 -6.73
C HIS A 399 -14.01 10.09 -5.47
N GLU A 400 -13.94 8.98 -4.73
CA GLU A 400 -13.17 8.83 -3.49
C GLU A 400 -12.00 7.89 -3.70
N ARG A 401 -10.85 8.22 -3.12
CA ARG A 401 -9.67 7.34 -3.10
C ARG A 401 -9.94 6.15 -2.19
N MET A 402 -9.94 4.94 -2.75
CA MET A 402 -10.16 3.71 -1.99
C MET A 402 -8.85 3.23 -1.39
N ARG A 403 -8.78 3.16 -0.06
CA ARG A 403 -7.54 2.80 0.68
C ARG A 403 -7.49 1.33 1.04
N GLU A 404 -8.58 0.80 1.57
CA GLU A 404 -8.66 -0.57 2.09
C GLU A 404 -9.88 -1.28 1.52
N VAL A 405 -9.75 -2.59 1.29
CA VAL A 405 -10.86 -3.46 0.93
C VAL A 405 -10.73 -4.78 1.66
N VAL A 406 -11.73 -5.13 2.47
CA VAL A 406 -11.76 -6.39 3.21
C VAL A 406 -13.12 -7.07 3.14
N GLN A 407 -13.15 -8.38 3.31
CA GLN A 407 -14.38 -9.14 3.46
C GLN A 407 -14.76 -9.23 4.93
N GLY A 408 -15.96 -8.80 5.26
CA GLY A 408 -16.51 -8.98 6.60
C GLY A 408 -16.97 -10.42 6.89
N PRO A 409 -17.15 -10.78 8.17
CA PRO A 409 -17.62 -12.11 8.58
C PRO A 409 -19.06 -12.40 8.13
N ASP A 410 -19.78 -11.39 7.67
CA ASP A 410 -21.11 -11.48 7.06
C ASP A 410 -21.07 -11.66 5.53
N GLY A 411 -19.87 -11.75 4.94
CA GLY A 411 -19.67 -11.87 3.51
C GLY A 411 -19.78 -10.55 2.73
N ALA A 412 -20.11 -9.44 3.40
CA ALA A 412 -20.10 -8.12 2.77
C ALA A 412 -18.67 -7.64 2.51
N VAL A 413 -18.50 -6.72 1.59
CA VAL A 413 -17.21 -6.05 1.34
C VAL A 413 -17.20 -4.71 2.09
N TYR A 414 -16.13 -4.46 2.82
CA TYR A 414 -15.91 -3.23 3.56
C TYR A 414 -14.75 -2.45 2.96
N VAL A 415 -14.89 -1.13 2.88
CA VAL A 415 -13.92 -0.24 2.24
C VAL A 415 -13.63 0.93 3.16
N LEU A 416 -12.35 1.27 3.32
CA LEU A 416 -11.94 2.58 3.86
C LEU A 416 -11.62 3.52 2.72
N THR A 417 -12.08 4.77 2.83
CA THR A 417 -11.70 5.85 1.91
C THR A 417 -10.56 6.68 2.52
N ASP A 418 -9.59 7.08 1.69
CA ASP A 418 -8.36 7.75 2.15
C ASP A 418 -8.62 9.20 2.58
N ASP A 419 -9.23 9.99 1.69
CA ASP A 419 -9.38 11.44 1.89
C ASP A 419 -10.59 11.79 2.76
N SER A 420 -11.74 11.15 2.53
CA SER A 420 -12.97 11.43 3.27
C SER A 420 -13.05 10.70 4.62
N GLY A 421 -12.17 9.73 4.86
CA GLY A 421 -12.08 9.00 6.14
C GLY A 421 -13.37 8.27 6.51
N LYS A 422 -13.96 7.56 5.53
CA LYS A 422 -15.21 6.82 5.71
C LYS A 422 -14.97 5.32 5.74
N LEU A 423 -15.82 4.62 6.48
CA LEU A 423 -15.98 3.19 6.44
C LEU A 423 -17.30 2.85 5.73
N LEU A 424 -17.18 2.22 4.58
CA LEU A 424 -18.29 1.81 3.73
C LEU A 424 -18.51 0.30 3.83
N LYS A 425 -19.77 -0.12 3.74
CA LYS A 425 -20.18 -1.52 3.62
C LYS A 425 -20.93 -1.72 2.32
N ILE A 426 -20.53 -2.70 1.53
CA ILE A 426 -21.13 -3.04 0.23
C ILE A 426 -21.84 -4.37 0.35
N THR A 427 -23.12 -4.40 0.01
CA THR A 427 -23.98 -5.58 -0.06
C THR A 427 -24.73 -5.60 -1.38
N PRO A 428 -25.28 -6.75 -1.81
CA PRO A 428 -26.27 -6.75 -2.87
C PRO A 428 -27.48 -5.89 -2.44
N GLY A 429 -27.97 -5.06 -3.39
CA GLY A 429 -29.26 -4.43 -3.27
C GLY A 429 -30.36 -5.49 -3.37
N GLY A 430 -31.46 -5.29 -2.68
CA GLY A 430 -32.63 -6.16 -2.77
C GLY A 430 -33.33 -6.03 -4.11
#